data_2939b13f93321a4e8229ac3a13432f72
#
_entry.id   2939b13f93321a4e8229ac3a13432f72
#
_cell.length_a   1.000
_cell.length_b   1.000
_cell.length_c   1.000
_cell.angle_alpha   90.00
_cell.angle_beta   90.00
_cell.angle_gamma   90.00
#
_symmetry.space_group_name_H-M   'P 1'
#
loop_
_entity.id
_entity.type
_entity.pdbx_description
1 polymer ?
#
loop_
_entity_poly.entity_id
_entity_poly.type
_entity_poly.pdbx_seq_one_letter_code
_entity_poly.pdbx_strand_id
1 'polypeptide(L)'
;LYKASNFTKVKSARIQMRQLDWNRIDTERKLNMEIVSYRNNMAASSEQVVSNKENVMQAEKAVLIAGKRYDVGKGTVLELNSSQVSLTQAQLTYNQSIYDYLIAKADLDKVLGKE
;
A
#
# COMPACT_ATOMS: atom_id res chain seq x y z
N LEU A 1 -20.40 7.93 58.24
CA LEU A 1 -21.06 8.41 57.03
C LEU A 1 -20.15 9.23 56.16
N TYR A 2 -19.47 10.23 56.70
CA TYR A 2 -18.54 11.08 55.95
C TYR A 2 -17.31 10.30 55.43
N LYS A 3 -16.70 9.44 56.26
CA LYS A 3 -15.56 8.59 55.90
C LYS A 3 -15.91 7.56 54.84
N ALA A 4 -17.10 6.96 54.90
CA ALA A 4 -17.56 6.01 53.88
C ALA A 4 -17.81 6.67 52.55
N SER A 5 -18.36 7.88 52.51
CA SER A 5 -18.54 8.66 51.27
C SER A 5 -17.21 9.04 50.64
N ASN A 6 -16.23 9.48 51.44
CA ASN A 6 -14.89 9.79 50.93
C ASN A 6 -14.17 8.55 50.42
N PHE A 7 -14.28 7.42 51.10
CA PHE A 7 -13.72 6.15 50.65
C PHE A 7 -14.29 5.72 49.28
N THR A 8 -15.61 5.84 49.10
CA THR A 8 -16.30 5.54 47.87
C THR A 8 -15.83 6.46 46.72
N LYS A 9 -15.69 7.76 47.01
CA LYS A 9 -15.17 8.73 46.00
C LYS A 9 -13.76 8.43 45.61
N VAL A 10 -12.86 8.09 46.53
CA VAL A 10 -11.47 7.70 46.25
C VAL A 10 -11.44 6.41 45.45
N LYS A 11 -12.23 5.42 45.79
CA LYS A 11 -12.34 4.17 45.06
C LYS A 11 -12.85 4.40 43.62
N SER A 12 -13.87 5.23 43.46
CA SER A 12 -14.44 5.61 42.18
C SER A 12 -13.39 6.33 41.31
N ALA A 13 -12.65 7.28 41.88
CA ALA A 13 -11.59 7.99 41.19
C ALA A 13 -10.47 7.03 40.71
N ARG A 14 -10.08 6.05 41.52
CA ARG A 14 -9.08 5.04 41.14
C ARG A 14 -9.58 4.18 40.00
N ILE A 15 -10.84 3.77 39.99
CA ILE A 15 -11.44 3.00 38.90
C ILE A 15 -11.44 3.82 37.63
N GLN A 16 -11.80 5.10 37.65
CA GLN A 16 -11.78 6.00 36.51
C GLN A 16 -10.37 6.17 35.96
N MET A 17 -9.35 6.31 36.80
CA MET A 17 -7.96 6.39 36.38
C MET A 17 -7.50 5.10 35.71
N ARG A 18 -7.87 3.94 36.23
CA ARG A 18 -7.59 2.65 35.58
C ARG A 18 -8.25 2.53 34.22
N GLN A 19 -9.49 2.98 34.06
CA GLN A 19 -10.19 2.99 32.78
C GLN A 19 -9.50 3.89 31.78
N LEU A 20 -9.03 5.07 32.19
CA LEU A 20 -8.26 5.97 31.33
C LEU A 20 -6.94 5.33 30.88
N ASP A 21 -6.24 4.65 31.78
CA ASP A 21 -5.00 3.93 31.44
C ASP A 21 -5.28 2.79 30.45
N TRP A 22 -6.32 2.00 30.66
CA TRP A 22 -6.72 0.95 29.75
C TRP A 22 -7.10 1.50 28.37
N ASN A 23 -7.84 2.59 28.32
CA ASN A 23 -8.22 3.25 27.08
C ASN A 23 -7.00 3.77 26.33
N ARG A 24 -6.02 4.33 27.05
CA ARG A 24 -4.76 4.79 26.45
C ARG A 24 -3.97 3.63 25.85
N ILE A 25 -3.81 2.53 26.57
CA ILE A 25 -3.13 1.31 26.08
C ILE A 25 -3.83 0.76 24.85
N ASP A 26 -5.16 0.69 24.86
CA ASP A 26 -5.94 0.21 23.74
C ASP A 26 -5.78 1.11 22.50
N THR A 27 -5.80 2.42 22.69
CA THR A 27 -5.57 3.40 21.62
C THR A 27 -4.16 3.27 21.05
N GLU A 28 -3.14 3.11 21.87
CA GLU A 28 -1.76 2.89 21.42
C GLU A 28 -1.63 1.59 20.61
N ARG A 29 -2.27 0.51 21.05
CA ARG A 29 -2.29 -0.76 20.32
C ARG A 29 -2.94 -0.62 18.95
N LYS A 30 -4.09 0.04 18.87
CA LYS A 30 -4.79 0.29 17.61
C LYS A 30 -3.93 1.12 16.66
N LEU A 31 -3.30 2.17 17.17
CA LEU A 31 -2.40 3.01 16.37
C LEU A 31 -1.21 2.22 15.85
N ASN A 32 -0.59 1.38 16.68
CA ASN A 32 0.53 0.53 16.27
C ASN A 32 0.11 -0.49 15.21
N MET A 33 -1.09 -1.08 15.33
CA MET A 33 -1.65 -1.98 14.32
C MET A 33 -1.89 -1.27 12.99
N GLU A 34 -2.41 -0.05 13.02
CA GLU A 34 -2.59 0.78 11.83
C GLU A 34 -1.26 1.08 11.15
N ILE A 35 -0.23 1.49 11.91
CA ILE A 35 1.11 1.77 11.36
C ILE A 35 1.69 0.53 10.69
N VAL A 36 1.59 -0.64 11.31
CA VAL A 36 2.05 -1.91 10.74
C VAL A 36 1.30 -2.22 9.45
N SER A 37 -0.02 -2.04 9.43
CA SER A 37 -0.85 -2.26 8.25
C SER A 37 -0.43 -1.34 7.09
N TYR A 38 -0.25 -0.05 7.34
CA TYR A 38 0.18 0.91 6.32
C TYR A 38 1.59 0.63 5.82
N ARG A 39 2.51 0.22 6.70
CA ARG A 39 3.86 -0.20 6.29
C ARG A 39 3.82 -1.43 5.38
N ASN A 40 2.99 -2.42 5.72
CA ASN A 40 2.84 -3.63 4.91
C ASN A 40 2.22 -3.30 3.55
N ASN A 41 1.22 -2.42 3.49
CA ASN A 41 0.63 -1.97 2.25
C ASN A 41 1.64 -1.23 1.36
N MET A 42 2.46 -0.37 1.96
CA MET A 42 3.51 0.35 1.23
C MET A 42 4.56 -0.62 0.67
N ALA A 43 5.00 -1.60 1.47
CA ALA A 43 5.95 -2.62 1.04
C ALA A 43 5.40 -3.46 -0.12
N ALA A 44 4.15 -3.91 -0.02
CA ALA A 44 3.48 -4.68 -1.07
C ALA A 44 3.33 -3.84 -2.36
N SER A 45 2.96 -2.57 -2.24
CA SER A 45 2.85 -1.66 -3.38
C SER A 45 4.20 -1.41 -4.04
N SER A 46 5.28 -1.29 -3.26
CA SER A 46 6.63 -1.15 -3.77
C SER A 46 7.08 -2.37 -4.58
N GLU A 47 6.82 -3.57 -4.08
CA GLU A 47 7.09 -4.81 -4.81
C GLU A 47 6.30 -4.89 -6.11
N GLN A 48 5.05 -4.44 -6.10
CA GLN A 48 4.20 -4.41 -7.28
C GLN A 48 4.74 -3.45 -8.35
N VAL A 49 5.28 -2.31 -7.97
CA VAL A 49 5.94 -1.36 -8.89
C VAL A 49 7.13 -2.03 -9.56
N VAL A 50 7.99 -2.70 -8.80
CA VAL A 50 9.16 -3.39 -9.35
C VAL A 50 8.76 -4.50 -10.31
N SER A 51 7.79 -5.32 -9.94
CA SER A 51 7.27 -6.40 -10.78
C SER A 51 6.66 -5.89 -12.09
N ASN A 52 5.86 -4.83 -12.01
CA ASN A 52 5.22 -4.24 -13.20
C ASN A 52 6.23 -3.54 -14.12
N LYS A 53 7.28 -2.95 -13.56
CA LYS A 53 8.39 -2.41 -14.36
C LYS A 53 9.07 -3.50 -15.18
N GLU A 54 9.32 -4.65 -14.57
CA GLU A 54 9.90 -5.80 -15.25
C GLU A 54 8.97 -6.32 -16.35
N ASN A 55 7.65 -6.34 -16.10
CA ASN A 55 6.66 -6.72 -17.11
C ASN A 55 6.68 -5.77 -18.31
N VAL A 56 6.85 -4.46 -18.09
CA VAL A 56 7.01 -3.48 -19.18
C VAL A 56 8.26 -3.80 -20.00
N MET A 57 9.39 -4.07 -19.36
CA MET A 57 10.63 -4.41 -20.04
C MET A 57 10.49 -5.67 -20.91
N GLN A 58 9.80 -6.69 -20.41
CA GLN A 58 9.51 -7.91 -21.17
C GLN A 58 8.58 -7.63 -22.37
N ALA A 59 7.56 -6.80 -22.17
CA ALA A 59 6.65 -6.41 -23.26
C ALA A 59 7.35 -5.59 -24.33
N GLU A 60 8.29 -4.72 -23.98
CA GLU A 60 9.13 -3.97 -24.93
C GLU A 60 9.98 -4.92 -25.77
N LYS A 61 10.58 -5.93 -25.16
CA LYS A 61 11.33 -6.97 -25.90
C LYS A 61 10.43 -7.75 -26.85
N ALA A 62 9.21 -8.07 -26.41
CA ALA A 62 8.26 -8.79 -27.27
C ALA A 62 7.86 -7.96 -28.50
N VAL A 63 7.65 -6.66 -28.35
CA VAL A 63 7.39 -5.74 -29.48
C VAL A 63 8.59 -5.70 -30.43
N LEU A 64 9.79 -5.61 -29.89
CA LEU A 64 11.01 -5.58 -30.70
C LEU A 64 11.17 -6.87 -31.53
N ILE A 65 10.93 -8.02 -30.92
CA ILE A 65 10.98 -9.32 -31.58
C ILE A 65 9.90 -9.42 -32.67
N ALA A 66 8.65 -9.04 -32.33
CA ALA A 66 7.54 -9.07 -33.29
C ALA A 66 7.78 -8.15 -34.48
N GLY A 67 8.37 -6.96 -34.23
CA GLY A 67 8.76 -6.03 -35.31
C GLY A 67 9.82 -6.60 -36.23
N LYS A 68 10.88 -7.19 -35.70
CA LYS A 68 11.92 -7.83 -36.47
C LYS A 68 11.41 -9.02 -37.31
N ARG A 69 10.55 -9.83 -36.73
CA ARG A 69 9.90 -10.94 -37.44
C ARG A 69 9.03 -10.46 -38.59
N TYR A 70 8.28 -9.39 -38.36
CA TYR A 70 7.46 -8.74 -39.36
C TYR A 70 8.34 -8.21 -40.53
N ASP A 71 9.43 -7.51 -40.20
CA ASP A 71 10.34 -6.91 -41.19
C ASP A 71 10.98 -7.95 -42.14
N VAL A 72 11.25 -9.13 -41.63
CA VAL A 72 11.83 -10.24 -42.43
C VAL A 72 10.77 -11.19 -43.03
N GLY A 73 9.48 -10.81 -42.92
CA GLY A 73 8.39 -11.60 -43.50
C GLY A 73 8.04 -12.88 -42.77
N LYS A 74 8.54 -13.06 -41.53
CA LYS A 74 8.28 -14.25 -40.67
C LYS A 74 7.22 -14.04 -39.63
N GLY A 75 6.71 -12.84 -39.47
CA GLY A 75 5.64 -12.45 -38.55
C GLY A 75 4.52 -11.76 -39.26
N THR A 76 3.37 -11.67 -38.61
CA THR A 76 2.19 -10.99 -39.11
C THR A 76 2.02 -9.60 -38.49
N VAL A 77 1.29 -8.72 -39.20
CA VAL A 77 0.91 -7.41 -38.65
C VAL A 77 0.03 -7.57 -37.40
N LEU A 78 -0.77 -8.65 -37.35
CA LEU A 78 -1.61 -8.95 -36.19
C LEU A 78 -0.76 -9.27 -34.95
N GLU A 79 0.30 -10.07 -35.12
CA GLU A 79 1.24 -10.36 -34.02
C GLU A 79 1.92 -9.09 -33.51
N LEU A 80 2.36 -8.22 -34.41
CA LEU A 80 2.98 -6.94 -34.07
C LEU A 80 1.99 -6.03 -33.31
N ASN A 81 0.78 -5.86 -33.83
CA ASN A 81 -0.23 -5.05 -33.20
C ASN A 81 -0.65 -5.62 -31.82
N SER A 82 -0.76 -6.93 -31.70
CA SER A 82 -1.06 -7.59 -30.43
C SER A 82 0.03 -7.34 -29.38
N SER A 83 1.30 -7.40 -29.80
CA SER A 83 2.41 -7.09 -28.88
C SER A 83 2.43 -5.62 -28.46
N GLN A 84 2.08 -4.69 -29.35
CA GLN A 84 1.91 -3.27 -29.04
C GLN A 84 0.82 -3.02 -28.02
N VAL A 85 -0.34 -3.67 -28.16
CA VAL A 85 -1.45 -3.58 -27.21
C VAL A 85 -1.02 -4.11 -25.84
N SER A 86 -0.30 -5.22 -25.81
CA SER A 86 0.23 -5.81 -24.58
C SER A 86 1.22 -4.87 -23.88
N LEU A 87 2.08 -4.21 -24.64
CA LEU A 87 3.00 -3.20 -24.09
C LEU A 87 2.23 -2.02 -23.47
N THR A 88 1.25 -1.49 -24.18
CA THR A 88 0.42 -0.40 -23.67
C THR A 88 -0.29 -0.80 -22.36
N GLN A 89 -0.83 -2.01 -22.31
CA GLN A 89 -1.47 -2.52 -21.10
C GLN A 89 -0.48 -2.65 -19.95
N ALA A 90 0.72 -3.16 -20.21
CA ALA A 90 1.77 -3.26 -19.20
C ALA A 90 2.19 -1.88 -18.67
N GLN A 91 2.31 -0.89 -19.53
CA GLN A 91 2.63 0.50 -19.16
C GLN A 91 1.54 1.12 -18.30
N LEU A 92 0.26 0.93 -18.64
CA LEU A 92 -0.87 1.40 -17.85
C LEU A 92 -0.88 0.77 -16.45
N THR A 93 -0.65 -0.53 -16.38
CA THR A 93 -0.58 -1.25 -15.10
C THR A 93 0.60 -0.77 -14.25
N TYR A 94 1.74 -0.54 -14.88
CA TYR A 94 2.91 0.03 -14.20
C TYR A 94 2.63 1.43 -13.64
N ASN A 95 2.05 2.31 -14.43
CA ASN A 95 1.71 3.66 -14.00
C ASN A 95 0.69 3.63 -12.85
N GLN A 96 -0.29 2.74 -12.89
CA GLN A 96 -1.26 2.55 -11.82
C GLN A 96 -0.57 2.09 -10.52
N SER A 97 0.40 1.18 -10.63
CA SER A 97 1.13 0.70 -9.45
C SER A 97 1.98 1.79 -8.79
N ILE A 98 2.56 2.70 -9.57
CA ILE A 98 3.27 3.88 -9.06
C ILE A 98 2.31 4.79 -8.27
N TYR A 99 1.13 5.03 -8.82
CA TYR A 99 0.09 5.83 -8.16
C TYR A 99 -0.34 5.18 -6.85
N ASP A 100 -0.59 3.88 -6.86
CA ASP A 100 -0.97 3.13 -5.66
C ASP A 100 0.13 3.18 -4.57
N TYR A 101 1.39 3.09 -4.99
CA TYR A 101 2.53 3.24 -4.07
C TYR A 101 2.57 4.63 -3.43
N LEU A 102 2.37 5.68 -4.22
CA LEU A 102 2.37 7.06 -3.72
C LEU A 102 1.22 7.31 -2.74
N ILE A 103 0.05 6.73 -2.98
CA ILE A 103 -1.08 6.76 -2.03
C ILE A 103 -0.71 6.03 -0.74
N ALA A 104 -0.17 4.82 -0.84
CA ALA A 104 0.21 4.03 0.34
C ALA A 104 1.28 4.77 1.18
N LYS A 105 2.23 5.42 0.52
CA LYS A 105 3.26 6.25 1.19
C LYS A 105 2.63 7.46 1.88
N ALA A 106 1.72 8.16 1.22
CA ALA A 106 1.02 9.32 1.78
C ALA A 106 0.18 8.93 3.00
N ASP A 107 -0.51 7.79 2.94
CA ASP A 107 -1.30 7.26 4.05
C ASP A 107 -0.42 6.94 5.26
N LEU A 108 0.73 6.32 5.04
CA LEU A 108 1.68 6.03 6.10
C LEU A 108 2.24 7.32 6.71
N ASP A 109 2.66 8.27 5.90
CA ASP A 109 3.19 9.56 6.36
C ASP A 109 2.15 10.32 7.18
N LYS A 110 0.90 10.28 6.78
CA LYS A 110 -0.22 10.89 7.51
C LYS A 110 -0.39 10.28 8.90
N VAL A 111 -0.36 8.96 8.99
CA VAL A 111 -0.50 8.24 10.29
C VAL A 111 0.70 8.52 11.19
N LEU A 112 1.90 8.66 10.63
CA LEU A 112 3.10 9.00 11.39
C LEU A 112 3.19 10.49 11.75
N GLY A 113 2.24 11.31 11.30
CA GLY A 113 2.24 12.75 11.53
C GLY A 113 3.26 13.52 10.68
N LYS A 114 3.73 12.94 9.59
CA LYS A 114 4.59 13.60 8.61
C LYS A 114 3.74 14.23 7.50
N GLU A 115 3.99 15.47 7.20
CA GLU A 115 3.37 16.20 6.09
C GLU A 115 4.28 16.28 4.88
#